data_30961ba6839a015740a523089a14c6b9
#
_entry.id   30961ba6839a015740a523089a14c6b9
#
_cell.length_a   1.000
_cell.length_b   1.000
_cell.length_c   1.000
_cell.angle_alpha   90.00
_cell.angle_beta   90.00
_cell.angle_gamma   90.00
#
_symmetry.space_group_name_H-M   'P 1'
#
loop_
_entity.id
_entity.type
_entity.pdbx_description
1 polymer ?
#
loop_
_entity_poly.entity_id
_entity_poly.type
_entity_poly.pdbx_seq_one_letter_code
_entity_poly.pdbx_strand_id
1 'polypeptide(L)'
;MNQFDAELKKGNFVTSECKYCTKIVWPPSDYCNICFNYVTWRKISLYGKIIEWSKKGNNVFCISEFENTIRIIGKLDTKNKTLGSGKLVKLSRCSLNGKCKFFFTLVE
;
A
#
# COMPACT_ATOMS: atom_id res chain seq x y z
N MET A 1 9.41 -11.15 -13.39
CA MET A 1 9.22 -10.46 -12.09
C MET A 1 9.68 -9.03 -12.20
N ASN A 2 8.87 -8.09 -11.80
CA ASN A 2 9.22 -6.67 -11.87
C ASN A 2 9.86 -6.20 -10.56
N GLN A 3 10.29 -4.94 -10.53
CA GLN A 3 10.93 -4.35 -9.36
C GLN A 3 10.01 -4.36 -8.13
N PHE A 4 8.73 -4.15 -8.33
CA PHE A 4 7.75 -4.15 -7.23
C PHE A 4 7.73 -5.51 -6.53
N ASP A 5 7.63 -6.60 -7.31
CA ASP A 5 7.59 -7.94 -6.74
C ASP A 5 8.90 -8.29 -6.04
N ALA A 6 10.03 -7.91 -6.62
CA ALA A 6 11.35 -8.16 -6.05
C ALA A 6 11.49 -7.47 -4.69
N GLU A 7 11.06 -6.22 -4.58
CA GLU A 7 11.11 -5.49 -3.31
C GLU A 7 10.12 -6.03 -2.30
N LEU A 8 8.91 -6.41 -2.76
CA LEU A 8 7.87 -6.95 -1.88
C LEU A 8 8.32 -8.26 -1.22
N LYS A 9 9.06 -9.10 -1.94
CA LYS A 9 9.64 -10.33 -1.39
C LYS A 9 10.62 -10.05 -0.26
N LYS A 10 11.29 -8.91 -0.30
CA LYS A 10 12.20 -8.46 0.76
C LYS A 10 11.48 -7.78 1.91
N GLY A 11 10.16 -7.61 1.80
CA GLY A 11 9.37 -6.90 2.79
C GLY A 11 9.36 -5.39 2.61
N ASN A 12 9.77 -4.89 1.46
CA ASN A 12 9.81 -3.46 1.14
C ASN A 12 8.61 -3.06 0.29
N PHE A 13 7.90 -2.02 0.73
CA PHE A 13 6.78 -1.47 -0.01
C PHE A 13 7.25 -0.25 -0.80
N VAL A 14 7.30 -0.40 -2.12
CA VAL A 14 7.78 0.63 -3.03
C VAL A 14 6.73 0.97 -4.07
N THR A 15 6.86 2.14 -4.69
CA THR A 15 6.03 2.53 -5.82
C THR A 15 6.90 3.04 -6.96
N SER A 16 6.33 3.01 -8.16
CA SER A 16 6.92 3.65 -9.31
C SER A 16 6.45 5.09 -9.41
N GLU A 17 7.35 5.98 -9.78
CA GLU A 17 7.06 7.41 -9.91
C GLU A 17 7.69 7.94 -11.19
N CYS A 18 6.92 8.67 -11.98
CA CYS A 18 7.45 9.31 -13.19
C CYS A 18 8.02 10.67 -12.81
N LYS A 19 9.33 10.83 -12.97
CA LYS A 19 9.97 12.10 -12.65
C LYS A 19 9.67 13.21 -13.67
N TYR A 20 9.23 12.86 -14.86
CA TYR A 20 8.85 13.83 -15.88
C TYR A 20 7.45 14.38 -15.63
N CYS A 21 6.49 13.48 -15.30
CA CYS A 21 5.11 13.85 -14.98
C CYS A 21 4.92 14.23 -13.53
N THR A 22 5.89 13.93 -12.66
CA THR A 22 5.86 14.13 -11.21
C THR A 22 4.66 13.43 -10.55
N LYS A 23 4.27 12.28 -11.09
CA LYS A 23 3.11 11.51 -10.61
C LYS A 23 3.50 10.10 -10.24
N ILE A 24 2.79 9.57 -9.25
CA ILE A 24 2.91 8.16 -8.88
C ILE A 24 2.24 7.33 -9.97
N VAL A 25 2.92 6.28 -10.41
CA VAL A 25 2.37 5.31 -11.37
C VAL A 25 1.86 4.12 -10.55
N TRP A 26 0.54 4.05 -10.43
CA TRP A 26 -0.11 2.97 -9.69
C TRP A 26 -1.29 2.43 -10.50
N PRO A 27 -1.44 1.12 -10.68
CA PRO A 27 -0.56 0.05 -10.20
C PRO A 27 0.88 0.16 -10.73
N PRO A 28 1.88 -0.43 -10.02
CA PRO A 28 3.28 -0.26 -10.39
C PRO A 28 3.59 -0.77 -11.79
N SER A 29 4.38 -0.01 -12.53
CA SER A 29 4.81 -0.33 -13.88
C SER A 29 6.20 0.22 -14.12
N ASP A 30 6.93 -0.38 -15.05
CA ASP A 30 8.26 0.12 -15.45
C ASP A 30 8.18 1.39 -16.29
N TYR A 31 7.00 1.70 -16.82
CA TYR A 31 6.78 2.85 -17.70
C TYR A 31 5.62 3.68 -17.21
N CYS A 32 5.75 4.99 -17.36
CA CYS A 32 4.64 5.90 -17.10
C CYS A 32 3.55 5.69 -18.16
N ASN A 33 2.30 5.61 -17.74
CA ASN A 33 1.17 5.41 -18.65
C ASN A 33 0.74 6.71 -19.37
N ILE A 34 1.36 7.82 -19.05
CA ILE A 34 1.06 9.13 -19.67
C ILE A 34 2.12 9.48 -20.71
N CYS A 35 3.41 9.48 -20.33
CA CYS A 35 4.50 9.89 -21.20
C CYS A 35 5.37 8.74 -21.71
N PHE A 36 5.13 7.52 -21.22
CA PHE A 36 5.82 6.29 -21.62
C PHE A 36 7.34 6.28 -21.33
N ASN A 37 7.81 7.20 -20.50
CA ASN A 37 9.20 7.18 -20.04
C ASN A 37 9.36 6.16 -18.90
N TYR A 38 10.60 5.74 -18.66
CA TYR A 38 10.90 4.87 -17.52
C TYR A 38 10.58 5.58 -16.21
N VAL A 39 10.10 4.80 -15.25
CA VAL A 39 9.80 5.30 -13.91
C VAL A 39 11.04 5.15 -13.01
N THR A 40 11.02 5.88 -11.90
CA THR A 40 11.94 5.64 -10.79
C THR A 40 11.19 4.93 -9.68
N TRP A 41 11.91 4.16 -8.87
CA TRP A 41 11.32 3.41 -7.77
C TRP A 41 11.73 4.02 -6.44
N ARG A 42 10.78 4.17 -5.53
CA ARG A 42 11.05 4.71 -4.20
C ARG A 42 10.16 4.06 -3.16
N LYS A 43 10.59 4.15 -1.89
CA LYS A 43 9.78 3.65 -0.79
C LYS A 43 8.55 4.54 -0.60
N ILE A 44 7.43 3.91 -0.24
CA ILE A 44 6.18 4.59 0.07
C ILE A 44 6.15 4.90 1.56
N SER A 45 5.53 6.02 1.94
CA SER A 45 5.23 6.29 3.34
C SER A 45 4.45 5.11 3.93
N LEU A 46 4.83 4.66 5.11
CA LEU A 46 4.17 3.52 5.77
C LEU A 46 2.85 3.93 6.44
N TYR A 47 2.52 5.20 6.48
CA TYR A 47 1.29 5.70 7.10
C TYR A 47 0.25 6.01 6.05
N GLY A 48 -0.99 5.54 6.28
CA GLY A 48 -2.10 5.76 5.39
C GLY A 48 -3.39 5.96 6.16
N LYS A 49 -4.49 6.13 5.44
CA LYS A 49 -5.81 6.35 6.03
C LYS A 49 -6.77 5.26 5.58
N ILE A 50 -7.63 4.82 6.49
CA ILE A 50 -8.68 3.85 6.18
C ILE A 50 -9.72 4.52 5.29
N ILE A 51 -10.00 3.92 4.15
CA ILE A 51 -11.10 4.33 3.25
C ILE A 51 -12.35 3.52 3.58
N GLU A 52 -12.21 2.21 3.62
CA GLU A 52 -13.29 1.28 3.91
C GLU A 52 -12.76 0.13 4.74
N TRP A 53 -13.64 -0.52 5.48
CA TRP A 53 -13.27 -1.66 6.30
C TRP A 53 -14.44 -2.63 6.41
N SER A 54 -14.11 -3.88 6.72
CA SER A 54 -15.11 -4.92 6.97
C SER A 54 -14.58 -5.91 7.99
N LYS A 55 -15.50 -6.54 8.70
CA LYS A 55 -15.18 -7.63 9.63
C LYS A 55 -15.68 -8.94 9.06
N LYS A 56 -14.86 -9.98 9.20
CA LYS A 56 -15.25 -11.33 8.83
C LYS A 56 -14.77 -12.27 9.96
N GLY A 57 -15.71 -12.67 10.81
CA GLY A 57 -15.38 -13.38 12.04
C GLY A 57 -14.56 -12.48 12.95
N ASN A 58 -13.40 -12.96 13.40
CA ASN A 58 -12.48 -12.19 14.25
C ASN A 58 -11.47 -11.38 13.45
N ASN A 59 -11.56 -11.41 12.13
CA ASN A 59 -10.62 -10.71 11.26
C ASN A 59 -11.22 -9.42 10.76
N VAL A 60 -10.40 -8.37 10.73
CA VAL A 60 -10.76 -7.08 10.17
C VAL A 60 -9.88 -6.84 8.94
N PHE A 61 -10.52 -6.47 7.84
CA PHE A 61 -9.83 -6.12 6.60
C PHE A 61 -10.18 -4.68 6.26
N CYS A 62 -9.23 -3.96 5.72
CA CYS A 62 -9.49 -2.58 5.30
C CYS A 62 -8.80 -2.26 3.99
N ILE A 63 -9.36 -1.26 3.30
CA ILE A 63 -8.70 -0.61 2.17
C ILE A 63 -8.13 0.67 2.72
N SER A 64 -6.82 0.84 2.61
CA SER A 64 -6.13 2.03 3.09
C SER A 64 -5.49 2.77 1.92
N GLU A 65 -5.48 4.10 2.03
CA GLU A 65 -4.91 4.98 1.00
C GLU A 65 -3.60 5.58 1.49
N PHE A 66 -2.57 5.46 0.68
CA PHE A 66 -1.24 5.99 0.95
C PHE A 66 -0.91 7.06 -0.08
N GLU A 67 -0.31 8.15 0.37
CA GLU A 67 0.11 9.27 -0.48
C GLU A 67 -0.99 9.79 -1.41
N ASN A 68 -2.24 9.72 -0.96
CA ASN A 68 -3.44 10.20 -1.66
C ASN A 68 -3.71 9.53 -3.02
N THR A 69 -3.00 8.46 -3.34
CA THR A 69 -3.11 7.81 -4.65
C THR A 69 -3.20 6.30 -4.57
N ILE A 70 -2.43 5.68 -3.67
CA ILE A 70 -2.26 4.24 -3.60
C ILE A 70 -3.27 3.64 -2.65
N ARG A 71 -4.14 2.76 -3.15
CA ARG A 71 -5.13 2.06 -2.32
C ARG A 71 -4.82 0.57 -2.28
N ILE A 72 -4.74 0.03 -1.08
CA ILE A 72 -4.37 -1.37 -0.84
C ILE A 72 -5.33 -1.97 0.17
N ILE A 73 -5.74 -3.21 -0.10
CA ILE A 73 -6.52 -4.00 0.85
C ILE A 73 -5.57 -4.87 1.67
N GLY A 74 -5.83 -4.95 2.97
CA GLY A 74 -5.02 -5.79 3.85
C GLY A 74 -5.72 -6.08 5.17
N LYS A 75 -5.10 -6.94 5.96
CA LYS A 75 -5.60 -7.31 7.29
C LYS A 75 -5.20 -6.23 8.28
N LEU A 76 -6.15 -5.83 9.13
CA LEU A 76 -5.94 -4.77 10.11
C LEU A 76 -5.88 -5.33 11.52
N ASP A 77 -4.87 -4.93 12.28
CA ASP A 77 -4.80 -5.12 13.72
C ASP A 77 -5.22 -3.81 14.39
N THR A 78 -6.36 -3.81 15.05
CA THR A 78 -6.93 -2.60 15.65
C THR A 78 -6.26 -2.19 16.96
N LYS A 79 -5.52 -3.10 17.60
CA LYS A 79 -4.89 -2.85 18.91
C LYS A 79 -5.88 -2.34 19.95
N ASN A 80 -7.12 -2.87 19.93
CA ASN A 80 -8.21 -2.47 20.82
C ASN A 80 -8.62 -1.00 20.66
N LYS A 81 -8.35 -0.41 19.53
CA LYS A 81 -8.74 0.98 19.22
C LYS A 81 -10.04 1.00 18.43
N THR A 82 -10.75 2.11 18.50
CA THR A 82 -11.99 2.29 17.77
C THR A 82 -11.74 2.39 16.27
N LEU A 83 -12.40 1.52 15.52
CA LEU A 83 -12.30 1.46 14.07
C LEU A 83 -13.19 2.52 13.42
N GLY A 84 -12.72 3.10 12.34
CA GLY A 84 -13.51 4.07 11.56
C GLY A 84 -12.80 4.56 10.32
N SER A 85 -13.56 5.09 9.39
CA SER A 85 -13.01 5.68 8.17
C SER A 85 -12.20 6.94 8.49
N GLY A 86 -11.13 7.17 7.76
CA GLY A 86 -10.25 8.30 7.97
C GLY A 86 -9.23 8.11 9.07
N LYS A 87 -9.31 7.00 9.82
CA LYS A 87 -8.35 6.69 10.86
C LYS A 87 -6.98 6.38 10.26
N LEU A 88 -5.92 6.80 10.98
CA LEU A 88 -4.55 6.58 10.56
C LEU A 88 -4.12 5.14 10.83
N VAL A 89 -3.49 4.52 9.83
CA VAL A 89 -2.91 3.19 9.96
C VAL A 89 -1.45 3.23 9.54
N LYS A 90 -0.70 2.24 10.03
CA LYS A 90 0.68 2.01 9.61
C LYS A 90 0.77 0.65 8.93
N LEU A 91 1.45 0.60 7.79
CA LEU A 91 1.79 -0.68 7.16
C LEU A 91 2.87 -1.35 8.01
N SER A 92 2.48 -2.38 8.75
CA SER A 92 3.39 -3.06 9.66
C SER A 92 4.20 -4.15 8.97
N ARG A 93 3.64 -4.77 7.93
CA ARG A 93 4.31 -5.83 7.20
C ARG A 93 3.69 -5.99 5.81
N CYS A 94 4.53 -6.29 4.83
CA CYS A 94 4.09 -6.73 3.52
C CYS A 94 4.92 -7.92 3.09
N SER A 95 4.35 -8.79 2.25
CA SER A 95 5.04 -9.97 1.78
C SER A 95 4.48 -10.44 0.44
N LEU A 96 5.28 -11.20 -0.27
CA LEU A 96 4.89 -11.87 -1.49
C LEU A 96 5.26 -13.35 -1.35
N ASN A 97 4.24 -14.17 -1.15
CA ASN A 97 4.40 -15.63 -1.04
C ASN A 97 3.28 -16.27 -1.86
N GLY A 98 3.42 -16.20 -3.19
CA GLY A 98 2.38 -16.58 -4.11
C GLY A 98 1.31 -15.50 -4.30
N LYS A 99 0.96 -14.79 -3.24
CA LYS A 99 0.01 -13.67 -3.26
C LYS A 99 0.59 -12.49 -2.49
N CYS A 100 0.28 -11.29 -2.93
CA CYS A 100 0.63 -10.08 -2.21
C CYS A 100 -0.21 -10.00 -0.93
N LYS A 101 0.45 -9.84 0.21
CA LYS A 101 -0.23 -9.72 1.50
C LYS A 101 0.25 -8.46 2.21
N PHE A 102 -0.70 -7.70 2.74
CA PHE A 102 -0.42 -6.48 3.48
C PHE A 102 -1.06 -6.56 4.85
N PHE A 103 -0.34 -6.08 5.85
CA PHE A 103 -0.79 -6.08 7.24
C PHE A 103 -0.67 -4.68 7.80
N PHE A 104 -1.77 -4.16 8.32
CA PHE A 104 -1.84 -2.81 8.87
C PHE A 104 -2.05 -2.85 10.38
N THR A 105 -1.59 -1.81 11.06
CA THR A 105 -1.85 -1.58 12.48
C THR A 105 -2.54 -0.23 12.63
N LEU A 106 -3.65 -0.20 13.36
CA LEU A 106 -4.36 1.04 13.63
C LEU A 106 -3.55 1.88 14.63
N VAL A 107 -3.29 3.14 14.29
CA VAL A 107 -2.44 4.03 15.12
C VAL A 107 -3.24 5.09 15.85
N GLU A 108 -4.50 5.33 15.45
CA GLU A 108 -5.38 6.30 16.13
C GLU A 108 -6.47 5.62 16.95
#